data_ab0112507b343f22df5afac76561976d
#
_entry.id   ab0112507b343f22df5afac76561976d
#
_cell.length_a   1.000
_cell.length_b   1.000
_cell.length_c   1.000
_cell.angle_alpha   90.00
_cell.angle_beta   90.00
_cell.angle_gamma   90.00
#
_symmetry.space_group_name_H-M   'P 1'
#
loop_
_entity.id
_entity.type
_entity.pdbx_description
1 polymer ?
#
loop_
_entity_poly.entity_id
_entity_poly.type
_entity_poly.pdbx_seq_one_letter_code
_entity_poly.pdbx_strand_id
1 'polypeptide(L)'
;MKTLPISIQHSVANHYHTDARDFAGRFNTLWEDQLHKTGRIKSFVDLVMGCECALKSHIFLGRLDQHPDETYKLVRRAGHNAEQLSTIAAFLQDRTLYDQVGSKLGPFSVFVRYSLDAYSTFFPALADWADAPINYAATIGNNAWVLGVRDDLDWLIESSSPEFSGAVDHDIEAILRHEREMEDFMRRIVPNNSFKPKPLRGSA
;
A
#
# COMPACT_ATOMS: atom_id res chain seq x y z
N MET A 1 19.13 4.21 -20.63
CA MET A 1 18.22 4.94 -19.75
C MET A 1 16.82 4.43 -20.05
N LYS A 2 16.06 3.98 -19.03
CA LYS A 2 14.70 3.46 -19.28
C LYS A 2 13.80 4.63 -19.66
N THR A 3 12.92 4.45 -20.66
CA THR A 3 11.88 5.41 -21.02
C THR A 3 10.60 5.02 -20.29
N LEU A 4 9.95 5.95 -19.62
CA LEU A 4 8.76 5.71 -18.81
C LEU A 4 7.51 6.32 -19.47
N PRO A 5 6.34 5.68 -19.32
CA PRO A 5 6.07 4.42 -18.63
C PRO A 5 6.44 3.19 -19.49
N ILE A 6 6.87 2.11 -18.84
CA ILE A 6 7.29 0.88 -19.55
C ILE A 6 6.08 0.03 -19.98
N SER A 7 5.05 -0.04 -19.11
CA SER A 7 3.83 -0.84 -19.33
C SER A 7 2.73 -0.43 -18.36
N ILE A 8 1.51 -0.95 -18.56
CA ILE A 8 0.40 -0.77 -17.61
C ILE A 8 0.74 -1.35 -16.23
N GLN A 9 1.37 -2.53 -16.17
CA GLN A 9 1.87 -3.12 -14.93
C GLN A 9 2.78 -2.14 -14.17
N HIS A 10 3.74 -1.55 -14.89
CA HIS A 10 4.69 -0.60 -14.31
C HIS A 10 3.99 0.67 -13.81
N SER A 11 3.02 1.20 -14.57
CA SER A 11 2.27 2.38 -14.14
C SER A 11 1.42 2.12 -12.89
N VAL A 12 0.78 0.95 -12.80
CA VAL A 12 0.02 0.56 -11.61
C VAL A 12 0.97 0.38 -10.42
N ALA A 13 2.15 -0.21 -10.62
CA ALA A 13 3.17 -0.30 -9.58
C ALA A 13 3.59 1.08 -9.07
N ASN A 14 3.77 2.05 -9.99
CA ASN A 14 4.15 3.41 -9.63
C ASN A 14 3.06 4.12 -8.82
N HIS A 15 1.78 3.93 -9.14
CA HIS A 15 0.68 4.47 -8.32
C HIS A 15 0.73 3.94 -6.89
N TYR A 16 0.87 2.63 -6.71
CA TYR A 16 1.01 2.04 -5.38
C TYR A 16 2.29 2.50 -4.66
N HIS A 17 3.40 2.69 -5.39
CA HIS A 17 4.63 3.24 -4.81
C HIS A 17 4.43 4.69 -4.31
N THR A 18 3.73 5.52 -5.07
CA THR A 18 3.39 6.89 -4.67
C THR A 18 2.50 6.89 -3.44
N ASP A 19 1.43 6.07 -3.42
CA ASP A 19 0.56 5.92 -2.26
C ASP A 19 1.35 5.49 -1.00
N ALA A 20 2.31 4.56 -1.15
CA ALA A 20 3.15 4.13 -0.03
C ALA A 20 3.97 5.28 0.56
N ARG A 21 4.55 6.14 -0.29
CA ARG A 21 5.30 7.33 0.13
C ARG A 21 4.39 8.36 0.81
N ASP A 22 3.19 8.55 0.30
CA ASP A 22 2.22 9.49 0.88
C ASP A 22 1.79 9.03 2.27
N PHE A 23 1.52 7.74 2.47
CA PHE A 23 1.21 7.17 3.78
C PHE A 23 2.39 7.29 4.75
N ALA A 24 3.62 7.04 4.28
CA ALA A 24 4.83 7.23 5.07
C ALA A 24 4.99 8.70 5.52
N GLY A 25 4.77 9.64 4.62
CA GLY A 25 4.79 11.08 4.91
C GLY A 25 3.73 11.50 5.93
N ARG A 26 2.49 10.98 5.80
CA ARG A 26 1.41 11.22 6.76
C ARG A 26 1.75 10.68 8.14
N PHE A 27 2.28 9.46 8.21
CA PHE A 27 2.73 8.89 9.48
C PHE A 27 3.78 9.79 10.14
N ASN A 28 4.82 10.20 9.43
CA ASN A 28 5.88 11.06 9.97
C ASN A 28 5.34 12.38 10.52
N THR A 29 4.33 12.96 9.84
CA THR A 29 3.71 14.21 10.27
C THR A 29 2.86 14.05 11.52
N LEU A 30 2.19 12.92 11.68
CA LEU A 30 1.17 12.76 12.72
C LEU A 30 1.67 12.01 13.95
N TRP A 31 2.70 11.17 13.82
CA TRP A 31 3.09 10.23 14.88
C TRP A 31 3.57 10.90 16.16
N GLU A 32 4.40 11.93 16.06
CA GLU A 32 4.99 12.61 17.22
C GLU A 32 3.96 13.42 18.00
N ASP A 33 2.95 13.95 17.32
CA ASP A 33 1.90 14.77 17.93
C ASP A 33 0.82 13.94 18.64
N GLN A 34 0.82 12.60 18.48
CA GLN A 34 -0.23 11.75 19.02
C GLN A 34 0.07 11.32 20.46
N LEU A 35 -0.48 12.06 21.44
CA LEU A 35 -0.35 11.76 22.86
C LEU A 35 -1.32 10.68 23.35
N HIS A 36 -2.43 10.45 22.62
CA HIS A 36 -3.48 9.52 23.02
C HIS A 36 -3.35 8.18 22.29
N LYS A 37 -3.65 7.06 22.99
CA LYS A 37 -3.61 5.71 22.44
C LYS A 37 -4.35 5.55 21.12
N THR A 38 -5.58 6.09 21.03
CA THR A 38 -6.40 6.03 19.81
C THR A 38 -5.81 6.84 18.66
N GLY A 39 -5.17 7.98 18.93
CA GLY A 39 -4.44 8.75 17.93
C GLY A 39 -3.27 7.97 17.37
N ARG A 40 -2.46 7.36 18.26
CA ARG A 40 -1.32 6.51 17.87
C ARG A 40 -1.76 5.31 17.03
N ILE A 41 -2.86 4.65 17.38
CA ILE A 41 -3.42 3.56 16.58
C ILE A 41 -3.79 4.05 15.17
N LYS A 42 -4.42 5.21 15.06
CA LYS A 42 -4.79 5.79 13.76
C LYS A 42 -3.57 6.14 12.91
N SER A 43 -2.56 6.77 13.51
CA SER A 43 -1.30 7.04 12.80
C SER A 43 -0.59 5.76 12.39
N PHE A 44 -0.59 4.72 13.24
CA PHE A 44 -0.01 3.42 12.88
C PHE A 44 -0.74 2.76 11.70
N VAL A 45 -2.04 2.98 11.52
CA VAL A 45 -2.76 2.50 10.32
C VAL A 45 -2.17 3.09 9.04
N ASP A 46 -1.64 4.31 9.05
CA ASP A 46 -0.94 4.86 7.89
C ASP A 46 0.32 4.05 7.54
N LEU A 47 1.07 3.54 8.53
CA LEU A 47 2.18 2.60 8.27
C LEU A 47 1.70 1.28 7.67
N VAL A 48 0.62 0.70 8.21
CA VAL A 48 0.03 -0.54 7.67
C VAL A 48 -0.36 -0.33 6.21
N MET A 49 -1.08 0.76 5.91
CA MET A 49 -1.49 1.10 4.54
C MET A 49 -0.28 1.35 3.63
N GLY A 50 0.75 2.04 4.14
CA GLY A 50 1.99 2.27 3.40
C GLY A 50 2.69 0.96 3.02
N CYS A 51 2.86 0.04 3.98
CA CYS A 51 3.43 -1.28 3.72
C CYS A 51 2.60 -2.10 2.73
N GLU A 52 1.27 -2.08 2.86
CA GLU A 52 0.39 -2.74 1.90
C GLU A 52 0.57 -2.17 0.47
N CYS A 53 0.61 -0.85 0.33
CA CYS A 53 0.83 -0.21 -0.96
C CYS A 53 2.22 -0.54 -1.53
N ALA A 54 3.28 -0.52 -0.71
CA ALA A 54 4.61 -0.91 -1.14
C ALA A 54 4.67 -2.38 -1.59
N LEU A 55 4.06 -3.30 -0.84
CA LEU A 55 3.95 -4.71 -1.22
C LEU A 55 3.19 -4.89 -2.54
N LYS A 56 2.08 -4.16 -2.75
CA LYS A 56 1.32 -4.18 -4.01
C LYS A 56 2.16 -3.67 -5.18
N SER A 57 2.94 -2.60 -4.98
CA SER A 57 3.91 -2.12 -5.97
C SER A 57 4.90 -3.23 -6.36
N HIS A 58 5.50 -3.91 -5.37
CA HIS A 58 6.42 -5.02 -5.58
C HIS A 58 5.76 -6.23 -6.27
N ILE A 59 4.48 -6.50 -6.01
CA ILE A 59 3.74 -7.57 -6.70
C ILE A 59 3.60 -7.25 -8.19
N PHE A 60 3.30 -6.01 -8.56
CA PHE A 60 3.21 -5.60 -9.96
C PHE A 60 4.59 -5.58 -10.64
N LEU A 61 5.64 -5.06 -9.98
CA LEU A 61 7.01 -5.06 -10.52
C LEU A 61 7.56 -6.47 -10.74
N GLY A 62 7.26 -7.41 -9.86
CA GLY A 62 7.69 -8.81 -9.98
C GLY A 62 6.94 -9.59 -11.07
N ARG A 63 5.98 -8.97 -11.79
CA ARG A 63 5.11 -9.60 -12.80
C ARG A 63 4.95 -8.76 -14.06
N LEU A 64 5.98 -8.04 -14.47
CA LEU A 64 5.93 -7.16 -15.65
C LEU A 64 5.62 -7.90 -16.96
N ASP A 65 5.86 -9.21 -17.00
CA ASP A 65 5.57 -10.10 -18.11
C ASP A 65 4.14 -10.66 -18.12
N GLN A 66 3.37 -10.46 -17.04
CA GLN A 66 2.01 -10.95 -16.90
C GLN A 66 0.96 -9.91 -17.34
N HIS A 67 -0.26 -10.39 -17.61
CA HIS A 67 -1.35 -9.48 -17.92
C HIS A 67 -1.79 -8.70 -16.69
N PRO A 68 -1.98 -7.36 -16.76
CA PRO A 68 -2.28 -6.52 -15.59
C PRO A 68 -3.57 -6.91 -14.87
N ASP A 69 -4.58 -7.41 -15.57
CA ASP A 69 -5.84 -7.84 -14.96
C ASP A 69 -5.63 -9.05 -14.03
N GLU A 70 -4.70 -9.96 -14.34
CA GLU A 70 -4.41 -11.14 -13.52
C GLU A 70 -3.71 -10.73 -12.24
N THR A 71 -2.69 -9.87 -12.35
CA THR A 71 -1.98 -9.34 -11.18
C THR A 71 -2.94 -8.53 -10.29
N TYR A 72 -3.82 -7.72 -10.90
CA TYR A 72 -4.81 -6.97 -10.15
C TYR A 72 -5.80 -7.88 -9.40
N LYS A 73 -6.30 -8.94 -10.03
CA LYS A 73 -7.17 -9.93 -9.36
C LYS A 73 -6.47 -10.60 -8.19
N LEU A 74 -5.18 -10.93 -8.34
CA LEU A 74 -4.36 -11.50 -7.27
C LEU A 74 -4.25 -10.57 -6.08
N VAL A 75 -3.90 -9.30 -6.32
CA VAL A 75 -3.82 -8.25 -5.29
C VAL A 75 -5.18 -8.00 -4.62
N ARG A 76 -6.27 -7.98 -5.39
CA ARG A 76 -7.64 -7.82 -4.86
C ARG A 76 -8.07 -8.96 -3.96
N ARG A 77 -7.66 -10.19 -4.25
CA ARG A 77 -7.95 -11.37 -3.38
C ARG A 77 -7.21 -11.29 -2.05
N ALA A 78 -5.96 -10.83 -2.05
CA ALA A 78 -5.20 -10.58 -0.82
C ALA A 78 -5.78 -9.41 -0.01
N GLY A 79 -6.42 -8.44 -0.68
CA GLY A 79 -7.12 -7.32 -0.05
C GLY A 79 -6.18 -6.46 0.79
N HIS A 80 -6.45 -6.41 2.09
CA HIS A 80 -5.69 -5.67 3.10
C HIS A 80 -4.90 -6.59 4.05
N ASN A 81 -4.60 -7.81 3.63
CA ASN A 81 -3.85 -8.76 4.43
C ASN A 81 -2.36 -8.67 4.11
N ALA A 82 -1.59 -8.04 4.99
CA ALA A 82 -0.15 -7.83 4.82
C ALA A 82 0.63 -9.15 4.71
N GLU A 83 0.24 -10.20 5.43
CA GLU A 83 0.86 -11.52 5.36
C GLU A 83 0.65 -12.16 3.98
N GLN A 84 -0.58 -12.12 3.46
CA GLN A 84 -0.85 -12.63 2.11
C GLN A 84 -0.13 -11.81 1.04
N LEU A 85 -0.12 -10.48 1.15
CA LEU A 85 0.59 -9.61 0.21
C LEU A 85 2.10 -9.88 0.22
N SER A 86 2.70 -10.04 1.41
CA SER A 86 4.13 -10.36 1.54
C SER A 86 4.47 -11.71 0.92
N THR A 87 3.60 -12.72 1.08
CA THR A 87 3.78 -14.04 0.47
C THR A 87 3.77 -13.98 -1.07
N ILE A 88 2.95 -13.11 -1.64
CA ILE A 88 2.78 -12.96 -3.10
C ILE A 88 3.87 -12.07 -3.71
N ALA A 89 4.44 -11.13 -2.96
CA ALA A 89 5.46 -10.20 -3.45
C ALA A 89 6.73 -10.97 -3.88
N ALA A 90 7.25 -10.62 -5.06
CA ALA A 90 8.35 -11.36 -5.70
C ALA A 90 9.30 -10.45 -6.51
N PHE A 91 9.31 -9.15 -6.27
CA PHE A 91 10.23 -8.22 -6.92
C PHE A 91 11.66 -8.36 -6.39
N LEU A 92 11.83 -8.46 -5.07
CA LEU A 92 13.12 -8.73 -4.45
C LEU A 92 13.39 -10.24 -4.47
N GLN A 93 14.61 -10.63 -4.81
CA GLN A 93 15.05 -12.03 -4.76
C GLN A 93 15.17 -12.52 -3.31
N ASP A 94 15.72 -11.68 -2.42
CA ASP A 94 15.75 -11.95 -0.99
C ASP A 94 14.39 -11.65 -0.37
N ARG A 95 13.79 -12.68 0.23
CA ARG A 95 12.45 -12.59 0.83
C ARG A 95 12.44 -12.07 2.27
N THR A 96 13.61 -11.90 2.89
CA THR A 96 13.75 -11.58 4.32
C THR A 96 12.87 -10.39 4.71
N LEU A 97 12.87 -9.31 3.91
CA LEU A 97 12.07 -8.13 4.19
C LEU A 97 10.56 -8.41 4.07
N TYR A 98 10.13 -9.18 3.08
CA TYR A 98 8.71 -9.54 2.94
C TYR A 98 8.21 -10.37 4.11
N ASP A 99 8.99 -11.39 4.52
CA ASP A 99 8.64 -12.27 5.61
C ASP A 99 8.60 -11.50 6.95
N GLN A 100 9.51 -10.55 7.13
CA GLN A 100 9.54 -9.66 8.29
C GLN A 100 8.30 -8.76 8.36
N VAL A 101 7.94 -8.11 7.25
CA VAL A 101 6.75 -7.26 7.16
C VAL A 101 5.47 -8.08 7.34
N GLY A 102 5.38 -9.23 6.69
CA GLY A 102 4.24 -10.15 6.83
C GLY A 102 4.05 -10.62 8.27
N SER A 103 5.12 -11.03 8.95
CA SER A 103 5.09 -11.45 10.34
C SER A 103 4.70 -10.32 11.30
N LYS A 104 5.28 -9.13 11.13
CA LYS A 104 4.97 -7.97 11.99
C LYS A 104 3.54 -7.47 11.81
N LEU A 105 3.03 -7.42 10.57
CA LEU A 105 1.77 -6.76 10.24
C LEU A 105 0.61 -7.72 9.99
N GLY A 106 0.85 -9.02 9.83
CA GLY A 106 -0.20 -10.03 9.61
C GLY A 106 -1.34 -9.99 10.63
N PRO A 107 -1.07 -9.80 11.94
CA PRO A 107 -2.11 -9.69 12.95
C PRO A 107 -2.98 -8.43 12.86
N PHE A 108 -2.52 -7.38 12.14
CA PHE A 108 -3.20 -6.09 12.12
C PHE A 108 -4.19 -6.00 10.96
N SER A 109 -5.35 -5.39 11.25
CA SER A 109 -6.35 -5.04 10.26
C SER A 109 -6.44 -3.53 10.11
N VAL A 110 -6.65 -3.05 8.90
CA VAL A 110 -6.91 -1.62 8.64
C VAL A 110 -8.18 -1.11 9.32
N PHE A 111 -9.07 -2.01 9.75
CA PHE A 111 -10.29 -1.64 10.47
C PHE A 111 -10.03 -1.08 11.87
N VAL A 112 -8.86 -1.36 12.49
CA VAL A 112 -8.49 -0.76 13.79
C VAL A 112 -8.39 0.77 13.77
N ARG A 113 -8.49 1.41 12.60
CA ARG A 113 -8.65 2.86 12.47
C ARG A 113 -9.93 3.41 13.13
N TYR A 114 -10.94 2.57 13.28
CA TYR A 114 -12.16 2.93 13.98
C TYR A 114 -12.02 2.65 15.47
N SER A 115 -12.41 3.62 16.30
CA SER A 115 -12.18 3.54 17.74
C SER A 115 -12.80 2.31 18.39
N LEU A 116 -13.97 1.88 17.94
CA LEU A 116 -14.64 0.70 18.49
C LEU A 116 -13.88 -0.59 18.18
N ASP A 117 -13.42 -0.75 16.93
CA ASP A 117 -12.63 -1.90 16.50
C ASP A 117 -11.24 -1.90 17.19
N ALA A 118 -10.64 -0.72 17.36
CA ALA A 118 -9.40 -0.58 18.12
C ALA A 118 -9.58 -1.00 19.57
N TYR A 119 -10.68 -0.61 20.22
CA TYR A 119 -10.96 -1.02 21.60
C TYR A 119 -11.16 -2.54 21.72
N SER A 120 -11.90 -3.16 20.82
CA SER A 120 -12.11 -4.60 20.82
C SER A 120 -10.83 -5.39 20.56
N THR A 121 -9.91 -4.85 19.77
CA THR A 121 -8.66 -5.51 19.38
C THR A 121 -7.57 -5.38 20.45
N PHE A 122 -7.38 -4.16 20.99
CA PHE A 122 -6.25 -3.86 21.87
C PHE A 122 -6.60 -3.81 23.35
N PHE A 123 -7.87 -3.56 23.67
CA PHE A 123 -8.34 -3.34 25.04
C PHE A 123 -9.62 -4.14 25.33
N PRO A 124 -9.56 -5.49 25.20
CA PRO A 124 -10.71 -6.32 25.57
C PRO A 124 -11.09 -6.08 27.02
N ALA A 125 -12.35 -6.31 27.37
CA ALA A 125 -12.90 -6.06 28.70
C ALA A 125 -11.99 -6.62 29.80
N LEU A 126 -11.86 -5.90 30.90
CA LEU A 126 -10.86 -6.03 31.97
C LEU A 126 -10.54 -7.45 32.49
N ALA A 127 -11.34 -8.47 32.17
CA ALA A 127 -11.14 -9.83 32.61
C ALA A 127 -10.14 -10.63 31.76
N ASP A 128 -9.84 -10.20 30.50
CA ASP A 128 -9.14 -11.05 29.52
C ASP A 128 -7.91 -10.38 28.90
N TRP A 129 -7.18 -9.59 29.67
CA TRP A 129 -5.96 -8.91 29.18
C TRP A 129 -4.88 -9.89 28.69
N ALA A 130 -4.88 -11.11 29.19
CA ALA A 130 -3.93 -12.14 28.78
C ALA A 130 -4.27 -12.71 27.39
N ASP A 131 -5.52 -12.61 26.96
CA ASP A 131 -6.05 -13.18 25.71
C ASP A 131 -6.24 -12.13 24.59
N ALA A 132 -5.75 -10.89 24.81
CA ALA A 132 -5.81 -9.87 23.76
C ALA A 132 -5.04 -10.35 22.53
N PRO A 133 -5.67 -10.37 21.33
CA PRO A 133 -5.05 -10.89 20.11
C PRO A 133 -3.78 -10.12 19.73
N ILE A 134 -3.67 -8.86 20.15
CA ILE A 134 -2.49 -8.02 19.92
C ILE A 134 -2.16 -7.26 21.20
N ASN A 135 -0.91 -7.42 21.68
CA ASN A 135 -0.43 -6.65 22.83
C ASN A 135 -0.05 -5.23 22.43
N TYR A 136 -0.91 -4.26 22.78
CA TYR A 136 -0.67 -2.84 22.50
C TYR A 136 0.68 -2.33 23.04
N ALA A 137 1.05 -2.68 24.25
CA ALA A 137 2.28 -2.17 24.89
C ALA A 137 3.55 -2.71 24.21
N ALA A 138 3.49 -3.94 23.68
CA ALA A 138 4.60 -4.55 22.96
C ALA A 138 4.69 -4.08 21.49
N THR A 139 3.61 -3.52 20.93
CA THR A 139 3.51 -3.11 19.52
C THR A 139 3.34 -1.59 19.39
N ILE A 140 2.14 -1.09 19.19
CA ILE A 140 1.87 0.35 18.91
C ILE A 140 2.30 1.24 20.10
N GLY A 141 2.26 0.74 21.32
CA GLY A 141 2.76 1.42 22.52
C GLY A 141 4.28 1.46 22.64
N ASN A 142 4.98 0.66 21.83
CA ASN A 142 6.45 0.59 21.81
C ASN A 142 7.00 1.38 20.61
N ASN A 143 7.58 2.55 20.88
CA ASN A 143 8.14 3.40 19.82
C ASN A 143 9.20 2.68 18.98
N ALA A 144 10.10 1.91 19.60
CA ALA A 144 11.15 1.23 18.87
C ALA A 144 10.59 0.19 17.90
N TRP A 145 9.52 -0.52 18.29
CA TRP A 145 8.85 -1.46 17.43
C TRP A 145 8.16 -0.76 16.25
N VAL A 146 7.45 0.35 16.51
CA VAL A 146 6.77 1.13 15.47
C VAL A 146 7.76 1.75 14.49
N LEU A 147 8.87 2.32 14.98
CA LEU A 147 9.93 2.85 14.12
C LEU A 147 10.59 1.74 13.30
N GLY A 148 10.74 0.54 13.85
CA GLY A 148 11.20 -0.61 13.09
C GLY A 148 10.24 -1.04 11.96
N VAL A 149 8.93 -0.81 12.09
CA VAL A 149 7.98 -0.99 10.98
C VAL A 149 8.13 0.14 9.96
N ARG A 150 8.41 1.35 10.44
CA ARG A 150 8.67 2.51 9.57
C ARG A 150 9.92 2.31 8.72
N ASP A 151 10.98 1.76 9.31
CA ASP A 151 12.22 1.41 8.60
C ASP A 151 11.96 0.33 7.55
N ASP A 152 11.16 -0.70 7.86
CA ASP A 152 10.76 -1.73 6.89
C ASP A 152 10.02 -1.11 5.68
N LEU A 153 9.13 -0.15 5.93
CA LEU A 153 8.43 0.57 4.86
C LEU A 153 9.40 1.38 4.00
N ASP A 154 10.36 2.08 4.61
CA ASP A 154 11.37 2.82 3.85
C ASP A 154 12.20 1.88 2.95
N TRP A 155 12.62 0.74 3.46
CA TRP A 155 13.34 -0.26 2.69
C TRP A 155 12.52 -0.79 1.50
N LEU A 156 11.23 -1.04 1.67
CA LEU A 156 10.34 -1.42 0.55
C LEU A 156 10.27 -0.30 -0.50
N ILE A 157 10.07 0.94 -0.08
CA ILE A 157 9.98 2.10 -0.98
C ILE A 157 11.31 2.30 -1.72
N GLU A 158 12.43 2.34 -1.01
CA GLU A 158 13.75 2.62 -1.58
C GLU A 158 14.17 1.52 -2.56
N SER A 159 13.89 0.26 -2.27
CA SER A 159 14.24 -0.87 -3.13
C SER A 159 13.55 -0.83 -4.50
N SER A 160 12.36 -0.25 -4.59
CA SER A 160 11.60 -0.10 -5.83
C SER A 160 11.78 1.26 -6.53
N SER A 161 12.26 2.28 -5.81
CA SER A 161 12.42 3.66 -6.34
C SER A 161 13.25 3.75 -7.64
N PRO A 162 14.32 2.96 -7.85
CA PRO A 162 15.08 2.99 -9.11
C PRO A 162 14.25 2.59 -10.33
N GLU A 163 13.20 1.78 -10.14
CA GLU A 163 12.35 1.35 -11.26
C GLU A 163 11.52 2.52 -11.81
N PHE A 164 11.20 3.50 -10.99
CA PHE A 164 10.41 4.68 -11.34
C PHE A 164 11.26 5.90 -11.70
N SER A 165 12.58 5.72 -11.72
CA SER A 165 13.54 6.76 -12.14
C SER A 165 13.92 6.54 -13.60
N GLY A 166 13.56 7.49 -14.49
CA GLY A 166 13.86 7.39 -15.90
C GLY A 166 13.52 8.65 -16.67
N ALA A 167 13.82 8.65 -17.97
CA ALA A 167 13.37 9.71 -18.86
C ALA A 167 11.88 9.48 -19.17
N VAL A 168 11.11 10.54 -19.14
CA VAL A 168 9.72 10.51 -19.63
C VAL A 168 9.75 10.42 -21.15
N ASP A 169 8.88 9.60 -21.73
CA ASP A 169 8.72 9.56 -23.17
C ASP A 169 8.16 10.91 -23.65
N HIS A 170 8.74 11.43 -24.72
CA HIS A 170 8.24 12.66 -25.35
C HIS A 170 7.45 12.38 -26.64
N ASP A 171 7.30 11.11 -27.00
CA ASP A 171 6.44 10.71 -28.12
C ASP A 171 4.96 10.82 -27.71
N ILE A 172 4.29 11.82 -28.26
CA ILE A 172 2.88 12.11 -27.97
C ILE A 172 1.99 10.92 -28.33
N GLU A 173 2.28 10.20 -29.41
CA GLU A 173 1.49 9.02 -29.81
C GLU A 173 1.65 7.86 -28.81
N ALA A 174 2.88 7.66 -28.33
CA ALA A 174 3.14 6.66 -27.29
C ALA A 174 2.43 7.00 -25.98
N ILE A 175 2.46 8.27 -25.56
CA ILE A 175 1.75 8.75 -24.36
C ILE A 175 0.25 8.53 -24.51
N LEU A 176 -0.37 8.98 -25.61
CA LEU A 176 -1.82 8.85 -25.82
C LEU A 176 -2.25 7.38 -25.95
N ARG A 177 -1.41 6.52 -26.51
CA ARG A 177 -1.68 5.08 -26.54
C ARG A 177 -1.67 4.50 -25.14
N HIS A 178 -0.67 4.81 -24.32
CA HIS A 178 -0.56 4.36 -22.94
C HIS A 178 -1.75 4.83 -22.09
N GLU A 179 -2.18 6.09 -22.24
CA GLU A 179 -3.36 6.62 -21.54
C GLU A 179 -4.63 5.85 -21.89
N ARG A 180 -4.85 5.53 -23.18
CA ARG A 180 -6.01 4.73 -23.61
C ARG A 180 -5.95 3.31 -23.04
N GLU A 181 -4.79 2.67 -23.05
CA GLU A 181 -4.60 1.34 -22.46
C GLU A 181 -4.87 1.36 -20.96
N MET A 182 -4.44 2.40 -20.25
CA MET A 182 -4.73 2.59 -18.84
C MET A 182 -6.23 2.81 -18.58
N GLU A 183 -6.90 3.64 -19.37
CA GLU A 183 -8.36 3.81 -19.28
C GLU A 183 -9.10 2.49 -19.49
N ASP A 184 -8.72 1.71 -20.50
CA ASP A 184 -9.33 0.42 -20.78
C ASP A 184 -9.07 -0.58 -19.65
N PHE A 185 -7.88 -0.59 -19.08
CA PHE A 185 -7.58 -1.37 -17.89
C PHE A 185 -8.48 -0.95 -16.72
N MET A 186 -8.56 0.35 -16.41
CA MET A 186 -9.39 0.87 -15.33
C MET A 186 -10.88 0.53 -15.51
N ARG A 187 -11.41 0.59 -16.73
CA ARG A 187 -12.80 0.20 -17.02
C ARG A 187 -13.06 -1.27 -16.74
N ARG A 188 -12.08 -2.15 -16.99
CA ARG A 188 -12.23 -3.59 -16.74
C ARG A 188 -12.16 -3.95 -15.25
N ILE A 189 -11.29 -3.28 -14.49
CA ILE A 189 -11.05 -3.62 -13.08
C ILE A 189 -12.03 -2.97 -12.12
N VAL A 190 -12.72 -1.88 -12.53
CA VAL A 190 -13.69 -1.13 -11.72
C VAL A 190 -15.06 -1.14 -12.40
N PRO A 191 -15.74 -2.30 -12.47
CA PRO A 191 -16.94 -2.51 -13.30
C PRO A 191 -18.14 -1.64 -12.91
N ASN A 192 -18.13 -1.02 -11.72
CA ASN A 192 -19.22 -0.18 -11.23
C ASN A 192 -18.84 1.31 -11.10
N ASN A 193 -17.68 1.69 -11.60
CA ASN A 193 -17.39 3.12 -11.66
C ASN A 193 -18.24 3.73 -12.78
N SER A 194 -19.35 4.31 -12.37
CA SER A 194 -20.07 5.29 -13.16
C SER A 194 -19.20 6.55 -13.37
N PHE A 195 -18.04 6.40 -13.99
CA PHE A 195 -17.35 7.47 -14.65
C PHE A 195 -18.19 7.87 -15.86
N LYS A 196 -19.33 8.50 -15.58
CA LYS A 196 -19.97 9.34 -16.56
C LYS A 196 -19.03 10.52 -16.73
N PRO A 197 -18.38 10.68 -17.89
CA PRO A 197 -17.62 11.90 -18.13
C PRO A 197 -18.59 13.05 -17.87
N LYS A 198 -18.21 13.96 -16.96
CA LYS A 198 -18.99 15.20 -16.77
C LYS A 198 -19.07 15.83 -18.14
N PRO A 199 -20.29 16.10 -18.69
CA PRO A 199 -20.39 16.83 -19.93
C PRO A 199 -19.62 18.14 -19.74
N LEU A 200 -18.68 18.41 -20.62
CA LEU A 200 -18.02 19.71 -20.70
C LEU A 200 -19.17 20.74 -20.66
N ARG A 201 -19.21 21.57 -19.62
CA ARG A 201 -20.18 22.67 -19.55
C ARG A 201 -19.96 23.49 -20.81
N GLY A 202 -20.87 23.35 -21.73
CA GLY A 202 -20.87 24.15 -22.94
C GLY A 202 -20.86 25.62 -22.55
N SER A 203 -19.92 26.34 -23.09
CA SER A 203 -19.95 27.77 -23.17
C SER A 203 -21.29 28.18 -23.78
N ALA A 204 -22.15 28.80 -22.97
CA ALA A 204 -23.23 29.64 -23.46
C ALA A 204 -22.69 31.05 -23.61
#